data_7b2fe493066a688d894815f90c918290
#
_entry.id   7b2fe493066a688d894815f90c918290
#
_cell.length_a   1.000
_cell.length_b   1.000
_cell.length_c   1.000
_cell.angle_alpha   90.00
_cell.angle_beta   90.00
_cell.angle_gamma   90.00
#
_symmetry.space_group_name_H-M   'P 1'
#
loop_
_entity.id
_entity.type
_entity.pdbx_description
1 polymer ?
#
loop_
_entity_poly.entity_id
_entity_poly.type
_entity_poly.pdbx_seq_one_letter_code
_entity_poly.pdbx_strand_id
1 'polypeptide(L)'
;MIRKLNRIFQDYMRQKRLKIGRYFWDRKEKKEEIIEGNFIEKNNIKSILFLRYDGKIGDMVVNTVMFREIKKQYPDIKIGVIARGAAKEIIKNNPYIDKIYNYEKNSKKIKELSKEISKEKYDLLIDFSEMLRVNQMMLINLCKARYNMGLNREDWKLFDKSYSFPEGEFHIVEVYKKVLEEIGIKKPNLDYDLHFTEKEKQDVEVLLNKFKGQEIFVLNPFAASKHRDFNREKIQGIIDIILKKENRIVFLIGEKKRGEEIENIIKKYLENVFFAKLGSIMETAFLIKKADFIITPDTSIVHIAAAFKKKMIAIYREDLDIEVKNKNLWSPNYDEAIQVFSRDLDVKKGEEPDINKFKLEEIDRRINN
;
A
#
# COMPACT_ATOMS: atom_id res chain seq x y z
N MET A 1 12.05 19.06 -26.92
CA MET A 1 13.49 19.14 -26.63
C MET A 1 13.76 19.60 -25.18
N ILE A 2 13.29 20.76 -24.76
CA ILE A 2 13.53 21.35 -23.40
C ILE A 2 13.14 20.41 -22.26
N ARG A 3 11.96 19.76 -22.32
CA ARG A 3 11.51 18.81 -21.28
C ARG A 3 12.46 17.59 -21.15
N LYS A 4 13.00 17.09 -22.28
CA LYS A 4 13.94 15.96 -22.28
C LYS A 4 15.29 16.35 -21.66
N LEU A 5 15.81 17.54 -22.02
CA LEU A 5 17.03 18.09 -21.42
C LEU A 5 16.87 18.36 -19.92
N ASN A 6 15.74 18.91 -19.50
CA ASN A 6 15.46 19.14 -18.08
C ASN A 6 15.39 17.83 -17.28
N ARG A 7 14.80 16.76 -17.85
CA ARG A 7 14.76 15.43 -17.24
C ARG A 7 16.17 14.84 -17.07
N ILE A 8 17.01 14.92 -18.12
CA ILE A 8 18.41 14.46 -18.07
C ILE A 8 19.19 15.22 -16.99
N PHE A 9 19.03 16.55 -16.94
CA PHE A 9 19.68 17.38 -15.92
C PHE A 9 19.21 17.02 -14.50
N GLN A 10 17.90 16.82 -14.29
CA GLN A 10 17.37 16.42 -13.00
C GLN A 10 17.89 15.03 -12.57
N ASP A 11 17.99 14.09 -13.51
CA ASP A 11 18.54 12.76 -13.24
C ASP A 11 20.04 12.84 -12.88
N TYR A 12 20.81 13.62 -13.60
CA TYR A 12 22.21 13.87 -13.26
C TYR A 12 22.40 14.49 -11.88
N MET A 13 21.62 15.51 -11.55
CA MET A 13 21.65 16.17 -10.23
C MET A 13 21.18 15.23 -9.11
N ARG A 14 20.24 14.32 -9.41
CA ARG A 14 19.81 13.28 -8.48
C ARG A 14 20.95 12.30 -8.20
N GLN A 15 21.63 11.83 -9.23
CA GLN A 15 22.79 10.93 -9.09
C GLN A 15 23.93 11.56 -8.28
N LYS A 16 24.26 12.83 -8.56
CA LYS A 16 25.25 13.57 -7.76
C LYS A 16 24.86 13.66 -6.28
N ARG A 17 23.60 14.04 -6.01
CA ARG A 17 23.08 14.10 -4.61
C ARG A 17 23.14 12.74 -3.92
N LEU A 18 22.82 11.65 -4.62
CA LEU A 18 22.90 10.30 -4.09
C LEU A 18 24.37 9.92 -3.74
N LYS A 19 25.33 10.21 -4.62
CA LYS A 19 26.76 9.96 -4.35
C LYS A 19 27.25 10.71 -3.10
N ILE A 20 26.92 12.00 -3.00
CA ILE A 20 27.26 12.82 -1.83
C ILE A 20 26.55 12.29 -0.57
N GLY A 21 25.27 11.98 -0.67
CA GLY A 21 24.49 11.41 0.43
C GLY A 21 25.06 10.08 0.90
N ARG A 22 25.45 9.20 -0.04
CA ARG A 22 26.12 7.94 0.27
C ARG A 22 27.45 8.17 1.00
N TYR A 23 28.25 9.10 0.54
CA TYR A 23 29.54 9.45 1.21
C TYR A 23 29.34 9.82 2.69
N PHE A 24 28.30 10.58 3.03
CA PHE A 24 28.04 11.03 4.41
C PHE A 24 27.29 10.01 5.26
N TRP A 25 26.33 9.29 4.68
CA TRP A 25 25.32 8.53 5.43
C TRP A 25 25.43 7.00 5.25
N ASP A 26 26.14 6.50 4.20
CA ASP A 26 26.36 5.07 4.01
C ASP A 26 27.52 4.59 4.86
N ARG A 27 27.33 4.68 6.18
CA ARG A 27 28.32 4.24 7.19
C ARG A 27 27.60 3.87 8.47
N LYS A 28 28.20 3.00 9.22
CA LYS A 28 27.75 2.56 10.53
C LYS A 28 28.94 2.60 11.48
N GLU A 29 28.77 3.20 12.66
CA GLU A 29 29.85 3.39 13.64
C GLU A 29 30.43 2.05 14.11
N LYS A 30 29.53 1.05 14.33
CA LYS A 30 29.91 -0.29 14.74
C LYS A 30 29.05 -1.30 14.00
N LYS A 31 29.69 -2.27 13.35
CA LYS A 31 29.02 -3.47 12.85
C LYS A 31 29.09 -4.56 13.90
N GLU A 32 27.96 -5.11 14.26
CA GLU A 32 27.89 -6.29 15.13
C GLU A 32 28.03 -7.54 14.27
N GLU A 33 28.62 -8.59 14.86
CA GLU A 33 28.63 -9.90 14.22
C GLU A 33 27.23 -10.48 14.13
N ILE A 34 26.88 -11.02 12.97
CA ILE A 34 25.59 -11.68 12.73
C ILE A 34 25.77 -13.18 12.95
N ILE A 35 24.99 -13.74 13.86
CA ILE A 35 24.89 -15.18 14.03
C ILE A 35 23.78 -15.69 13.09
N GLU A 36 24.16 -16.52 12.13
CA GLU A 36 23.25 -17.07 11.14
C GLU A 36 22.22 -18.04 11.75
N GLY A 37 21.07 -18.15 11.07
CA GLY A 37 19.94 -18.97 11.49
C GLY A 37 18.71 -18.11 11.84
N ASN A 38 17.93 -18.51 12.85
CA ASN A 38 16.82 -17.68 13.31
C ASN A 38 17.37 -16.35 13.85
N PHE A 39 17.20 -15.28 13.03
CA PHE A 39 17.84 -14.00 13.30
C PHE A 39 17.39 -13.37 14.63
N ILE A 40 16.09 -13.49 14.95
CA ILE A 40 15.53 -12.97 16.21
C ILE A 40 16.20 -13.64 17.42
N GLU A 41 16.20 -14.95 17.46
CA GLU A 41 16.69 -15.71 18.63
C GLU A 41 18.22 -15.64 18.73
N LYS A 42 18.91 -15.92 17.62
CA LYS A 42 20.37 -15.98 17.60
C LYS A 42 21.04 -14.65 17.91
N ASN A 43 20.42 -13.55 17.49
CA ASN A 43 20.95 -12.21 17.70
C ASN A 43 20.24 -11.46 18.84
N ASN A 44 19.42 -12.16 19.66
CA ASN A 44 18.72 -11.59 20.81
C ASN A 44 17.98 -10.28 20.48
N ILE A 45 17.13 -10.33 19.43
CA ILE A 45 16.31 -9.20 18.98
C ILE A 45 15.10 -9.07 19.87
N LYS A 46 14.94 -7.93 20.55
CA LYS A 46 13.80 -7.60 21.42
C LYS A 46 12.95 -6.45 20.90
N SER A 47 13.45 -5.75 19.89
CA SER A 47 12.75 -4.59 19.31
C SER A 47 13.04 -4.46 17.82
N ILE A 48 11.97 -4.19 17.05
CA ILE A 48 12.03 -4.04 15.60
C ILE A 48 11.42 -2.71 15.20
N LEU A 49 12.12 -1.96 14.36
CA LEU A 49 11.65 -0.71 13.76
C LEU A 49 11.41 -0.90 12.27
N PHE A 50 10.17 -0.72 11.83
CA PHE A 50 9.81 -0.78 10.42
C PHE A 50 9.85 0.59 9.77
N LEU A 51 10.47 0.69 8.60
CA LEU A 51 10.58 1.93 7.84
C LEU A 51 9.55 1.96 6.70
N ARG A 52 8.39 2.64 6.92
CA ARG A 52 7.28 2.78 5.97
C ARG A 52 6.92 4.25 5.71
N TYR A 53 7.93 5.05 5.42
CA TYR A 53 7.85 6.51 5.24
C TYR A 53 7.27 6.95 3.90
N ASP A 54 7.01 6.05 2.96
CA ASP A 54 6.51 6.35 1.61
C ASP A 54 5.09 6.94 1.60
N GLY A 55 4.28 6.59 2.60
CA GLY A 55 2.90 7.06 2.76
C GLY A 55 1.91 6.33 1.85
N LYS A 56 2.32 5.22 1.25
CA LYS A 56 1.46 4.40 0.40
C LYS A 56 0.55 3.53 1.25
N ILE A 57 -0.75 3.71 1.09
CA ILE A 57 -1.79 2.99 1.85
C ILE A 57 -1.74 1.49 1.54
N GLY A 58 -1.71 1.12 0.25
CA GLY A 58 -1.69 -0.30 -0.17
C GLY A 58 -0.50 -1.06 0.39
N ASP A 59 0.70 -0.48 0.28
CA ASP A 59 1.93 -1.04 0.86
C ASP A 59 1.82 -1.23 2.38
N MET A 60 1.18 -0.31 3.10
CA MET A 60 0.97 -0.44 4.54
C MET A 60 -0.02 -1.56 4.87
N VAL A 61 -1.11 -1.71 4.10
CA VAL A 61 -2.05 -2.82 4.28
C VAL A 61 -1.34 -4.16 4.16
N VAL A 62 -0.56 -4.36 3.09
CA VAL A 62 0.22 -5.60 2.90
C VAL A 62 1.23 -5.79 4.04
N ASN A 63 1.85 -4.72 4.52
CA ASN A 63 2.84 -4.80 5.60
C ASN A 63 2.26 -5.21 6.96
N THR A 64 0.94 -5.16 7.17
CA THR A 64 0.30 -5.60 8.42
C THR A 64 0.57 -7.06 8.76
N VAL A 65 0.80 -7.90 7.77
CA VAL A 65 1.24 -9.30 7.92
C VAL A 65 2.46 -9.41 8.86
N MET A 66 3.44 -8.53 8.68
CA MET A 66 4.69 -8.56 9.44
C MET A 66 4.45 -8.38 10.94
N PHE A 67 3.65 -7.40 11.31
CA PHE A 67 3.39 -7.06 12.71
C PHE A 67 2.68 -8.20 13.43
N ARG A 68 1.64 -8.76 12.81
CA ARG A 68 0.88 -9.88 13.35
C ARG A 68 1.73 -11.14 13.51
N GLU A 69 2.44 -11.55 12.46
CA GLU A 69 3.20 -12.80 12.49
C GLU A 69 4.37 -12.74 13.47
N ILE A 70 5.02 -11.57 13.61
CA ILE A 70 6.07 -11.37 14.61
C ILE A 70 5.48 -11.48 16.03
N LYS A 71 4.40 -10.76 16.32
CA LYS A 71 3.80 -10.77 17.66
C LYS A 71 3.18 -12.11 18.04
N LYS A 72 2.71 -12.90 17.07
CA LYS A 72 2.22 -14.27 17.33
C LYS A 72 3.32 -15.21 17.81
N GLN A 73 4.49 -15.14 17.22
CA GLN A 73 5.61 -16.01 17.58
C GLN A 73 6.46 -15.43 18.72
N TYR A 74 6.57 -14.10 18.77
CA TYR A 74 7.38 -13.37 19.75
C TYR A 74 6.56 -12.23 20.38
N PRO A 75 5.64 -12.51 21.33
CA PRO A 75 4.72 -11.50 21.89
C PRO A 75 5.42 -10.31 22.54
N ASP A 76 6.59 -10.54 23.12
CA ASP A 76 7.35 -9.54 23.88
C ASP A 76 8.21 -8.62 22.99
N ILE A 77 8.36 -8.91 21.69
CA ILE A 77 9.09 -8.04 20.79
C ILE A 77 8.37 -6.70 20.63
N LYS A 78 9.08 -5.61 20.95
CA LYS A 78 8.60 -4.24 20.73
C LYS A 78 8.63 -3.91 19.24
N ILE A 79 7.49 -3.49 18.68
CA ILE A 79 7.37 -3.08 17.27
C ILE A 79 7.13 -1.58 17.18
N GLY A 80 8.06 -0.88 16.53
CA GLY A 80 7.90 0.51 16.11
C GLY A 80 7.71 0.61 14.60
N VAL A 81 6.89 1.57 14.16
CA VAL A 81 6.67 1.81 12.73
C VAL A 81 6.82 3.29 12.41
N ILE A 82 7.70 3.62 11.49
CA ILE A 82 7.82 4.97 10.93
C ILE A 82 6.86 5.06 9.74
N ALA A 83 5.79 5.85 9.88
CA ALA A 83 4.73 5.98 8.89
C ALA A 83 4.43 7.44 8.54
N ARG A 84 3.74 7.67 7.41
CA ARG A 84 3.42 9.00 6.90
C ARG A 84 2.00 9.08 6.34
N GLY A 85 1.35 10.24 6.55
CA GLY A 85 0.07 10.55 5.93
C GLY A 85 -1.03 9.52 6.21
N ALA A 86 -1.88 9.25 5.23
CA ALA A 86 -3.00 8.33 5.37
C ALA A 86 -2.59 6.86 5.63
N ALA A 87 -1.38 6.46 5.26
CA ALA A 87 -0.86 5.13 5.58
C ALA A 87 -0.73 4.89 7.10
N LYS A 88 -0.54 5.97 7.88
CA LYS A 88 -0.53 5.88 9.35
C LYS A 88 -1.89 5.51 9.92
N GLU A 89 -2.98 5.94 9.29
CA GLU A 89 -4.34 5.63 9.77
C GLU A 89 -4.64 4.12 9.66
N ILE A 90 -4.08 3.45 8.66
CA ILE A 90 -4.24 1.98 8.45
C ILE A 90 -3.79 1.19 9.68
N ILE A 91 -2.74 1.65 10.36
CA ILE A 91 -2.11 0.92 11.47
C ILE A 91 -2.40 1.53 12.83
N LYS A 92 -3.13 2.63 12.91
CA LYS A 92 -3.36 3.39 14.14
C LYS A 92 -3.95 2.55 15.27
N ASN A 93 -4.84 1.63 14.93
CA ASN A 93 -5.53 0.75 15.87
C ASN A 93 -4.99 -0.67 15.86
N ASN A 94 -3.84 -0.91 15.24
CA ASN A 94 -3.27 -2.25 15.14
C ASN A 94 -2.66 -2.67 16.49
N PRO A 95 -3.18 -3.74 17.13
CA PRO A 95 -2.77 -4.15 18.49
C PRO A 95 -1.35 -4.74 18.55
N TYR A 96 -0.75 -5.02 17.39
CA TYR A 96 0.58 -5.59 17.29
C TYR A 96 1.68 -4.52 17.22
N ILE A 97 1.33 -3.22 17.19
CA ILE A 97 2.28 -2.11 17.08
C ILE A 97 2.35 -1.34 18.41
N ASP A 98 3.52 -1.27 18.98
CA ASP A 98 3.74 -0.59 20.25
C ASP A 98 3.93 0.92 20.10
N LYS A 99 4.53 1.36 18.98
CA LYS A 99 4.76 2.80 18.73
C LYS A 99 4.75 3.16 17.26
N ILE A 100 4.03 4.23 16.92
CA ILE A 100 3.98 4.80 15.56
C ILE A 100 4.68 6.15 15.57
N TYR A 101 5.65 6.33 14.68
CA TYR A 101 6.40 7.55 14.49
C TYR A 101 5.93 8.27 13.23
N ASN A 102 5.69 9.58 13.35
CA ASN A 102 5.25 10.39 12.22
C ASN A 102 6.46 10.87 11.39
N TYR A 103 6.53 10.46 10.12
CA TYR A 103 7.57 10.91 9.21
C TYR A 103 7.13 12.15 8.43
N GLU A 104 7.96 13.17 8.44
CA GLU A 104 7.83 14.36 7.61
C GLU A 104 9.05 14.50 6.70
N LYS A 105 8.82 14.81 5.41
CA LYS A 105 9.88 14.94 4.40
C LYS A 105 10.62 16.28 4.53
N ASN A 106 11.22 16.50 5.69
CA ASN A 106 11.98 17.69 6.03
C ASN A 106 13.21 17.29 6.83
N SER A 107 14.40 17.75 6.45
CA SER A 107 15.67 17.34 7.06
C SER A 107 15.77 17.63 8.56
N LYS A 108 15.21 18.77 9.01
CA LYS A 108 15.17 19.12 10.44
C LYS A 108 14.26 18.14 11.20
N LYS A 109 13.07 17.89 10.68
CA LYS A 109 12.11 16.94 11.26
C LYS A 109 12.64 15.51 11.28
N ILE A 110 13.36 15.10 10.25
CA ILE A 110 14.02 13.78 10.21
C ILE A 110 15.07 13.66 11.31
N LYS A 111 15.89 14.70 11.54
CA LYS A 111 16.87 14.71 12.63
C LYS A 111 16.22 14.67 14.02
N GLU A 112 15.15 15.43 14.22
CA GLU A 112 14.35 15.40 15.46
C GLU A 112 13.79 14.01 15.72
N LEU A 113 13.13 13.43 14.72
CA LEU A 113 12.57 12.08 14.76
C LEU A 113 13.65 11.02 15.03
N SER A 114 14.76 11.07 14.30
CA SER A 114 15.86 10.13 14.50
C SER A 114 16.45 10.20 15.90
N LYS A 115 16.56 11.42 16.49
CA LYS A 115 17.01 11.62 17.87
C LYS A 115 16.03 11.02 18.89
N GLU A 116 14.72 11.11 18.63
CA GLU A 116 13.71 10.43 19.45
C GLU A 116 13.88 8.91 19.37
N ILE A 117 13.94 8.36 18.14
CA ILE A 117 14.06 6.92 17.90
C ILE A 117 15.36 6.33 18.46
N SER A 118 16.47 7.05 18.33
CA SER A 118 17.78 6.56 18.83
C SER A 118 17.82 6.33 20.33
N LYS A 119 16.97 7.00 21.11
CA LYS A 119 16.84 6.78 22.57
C LYS A 119 16.17 5.46 22.91
N GLU A 120 15.35 4.93 22.02
CA GLU A 120 14.64 3.65 22.18
C GLU A 120 15.55 2.44 21.95
N LYS A 121 16.71 2.64 21.31
CA LYS A 121 17.75 1.61 21.07
C LYS A 121 17.18 0.35 20.39
N TYR A 122 16.48 0.52 19.28
CA TYR A 122 15.95 -0.62 18.52
C TYR A 122 17.06 -1.59 18.13
N ASP A 123 16.82 -2.90 18.28
CA ASP A 123 17.76 -3.94 17.88
C ASP A 123 17.83 -4.11 16.36
N LEU A 124 16.68 -4.09 15.67
CA LEU A 124 16.60 -4.32 14.24
C LEU A 124 15.76 -3.21 13.57
N LEU A 125 16.32 -2.60 12.52
CA LEU A 125 15.57 -1.74 11.59
C LEU A 125 15.41 -2.50 10.27
N ILE A 126 14.17 -2.53 9.72
CA ILE A 126 13.85 -3.16 8.44
C ILE A 126 13.38 -2.10 7.45
N ASP A 127 14.07 -1.99 6.31
CA ASP A 127 13.75 -1.12 5.19
C ASP A 127 13.32 -1.92 3.95
N PHE A 128 12.11 -1.64 3.44
CA PHE A 128 11.54 -2.27 2.24
C PHE A 128 11.70 -1.43 0.97
N SER A 129 12.39 -0.32 1.02
CA SER A 129 12.52 0.55 -0.14
C SER A 129 13.47 -0.04 -1.19
N GLU A 130 13.03 -0.09 -2.44
CA GLU A 130 13.88 -0.46 -3.56
C GLU A 130 14.98 0.58 -3.77
N MET A 131 14.61 1.85 -3.76
CA MET A 131 15.53 2.97 -3.97
C MET A 131 15.76 3.75 -2.67
N LEU A 132 16.98 3.76 -2.19
CA LEU A 132 17.39 4.53 -1.02
C LEU A 132 17.74 5.97 -1.43
N ARG A 133 17.03 6.95 -0.87
CA ARG A 133 17.30 8.38 -1.07
C ARG A 133 18.10 8.96 0.09
N VAL A 134 18.70 10.14 -0.09
CA VAL A 134 19.57 10.78 0.93
C VAL A 134 18.88 10.94 2.29
N ASN A 135 17.64 11.40 2.31
CA ASN A 135 16.89 11.57 3.56
C ASN A 135 16.64 10.23 4.29
N GLN A 136 16.54 9.14 3.54
CA GLN A 136 16.36 7.80 4.09
C GLN A 136 17.66 7.26 4.67
N MET A 137 18.77 7.42 3.93
CA MET A 137 20.11 7.09 4.44
C MET A 137 20.37 7.83 5.75
N MET A 138 20.09 9.14 5.79
CA MET A 138 20.22 9.96 6.99
C MET A 138 19.34 9.45 8.12
N LEU A 139 18.07 9.13 7.86
CA LEU A 139 17.14 8.59 8.86
C LEU A 139 17.66 7.27 9.44
N ILE A 140 17.97 6.29 8.60
CA ILE A 140 18.47 4.97 9.03
C ILE A 140 19.76 5.13 9.85
N ASN A 141 20.71 5.91 9.35
CA ASN A 141 21.97 6.16 10.04
C ASN A 141 21.77 6.77 11.44
N LEU A 142 20.92 7.80 11.54
CA LEU A 142 20.70 8.54 12.78
C LEU A 142 19.77 7.81 13.78
N CYS A 143 18.95 6.84 13.33
CA CYS A 143 18.17 5.99 14.24
C CYS A 143 19.04 5.08 15.10
N LYS A 144 20.28 4.79 14.69
CA LYS A 144 21.27 4.00 15.44
C LYS A 144 20.74 2.64 15.91
N ALA A 145 19.94 1.97 15.07
CA ALA A 145 19.55 0.59 15.36
C ALA A 145 20.80 -0.32 15.37
N ARG A 146 20.76 -1.36 16.22
CA ARG A 146 21.87 -2.31 16.36
C ARG A 146 22.13 -3.06 15.07
N TYR A 147 21.08 -3.47 14.35
CA TYR A 147 21.14 -4.06 13.00
C TYR A 147 20.22 -3.31 12.04
N ASN A 148 20.68 -3.14 10.79
CA ASN A 148 19.87 -2.64 9.69
C ASN A 148 19.73 -3.73 8.62
N MET A 149 18.50 -4.09 8.27
CA MET A 149 18.17 -5.04 7.22
C MET A 149 17.48 -4.33 6.07
N GLY A 150 17.87 -4.59 4.82
CA GLY A 150 17.28 -3.90 3.68
C GLY A 150 17.28 -4.71 2.39
N LEU A 151 16.42 -4.29 1.45
CA LEU A 151 16.23 -4.94 0.15
C LEU A 151 17.37 -4.58 -0.81
N ASN A 152 18.12 -5.58 -1.31
CA ASN A 152 19.25 -5.42 -2.24
C ASN A 152 20.28 -4.40 -1.72
N ARG A 153 20.87 -4.68 -0.55
CA ARG A 153 21.79 -3.78 0.17
C ARG A 153 23.19 -4.36 0.41
N GLU A 154 23.60 -5.34 -0.37
CA GLU A 154 24.87 -6.04 -0.23
C GLU A 154 26.07 -5.08 -0.25
N ASP A 155 26.05 -4.08 -1.14
CA ASP A 155 27.12 -3.09 -1.33
C ASP A 155 27.04 -1.87 -0.39
N TRP A 156 26.16 -1.91 0.62
CA TRP A 156 25.93 -0.78 1.51
C TRP A 156 26.56 -1.00 2.88
N LYS A 157 27.37 -0.02 3.32
CA LYS A 157 27.98 -0.07 4.67
C LYS A 157 26.98 0.18 5.78
N LEU A 158 25.87 0.87 5.46
CA LEU A 158 24.79 1.21 6.39
C LEU A 158 23.98 -0.01 6.82
N PHE A 159 23.97 -1.07 6.01
CA PHE A 159 23.18 -2.27 6.28
C PHE A 159 24.09 -3.42 6.74
N ASP A 160 23.55 -4.22 7.65
CA ASP A 160 24.22 -5.41 8.19
C ASP A 160 23.75 -6.67 7.48
N LYS A 161 22.47 -6.71 7.09
CA LYS A 161 21.88 -7.84 6.37
C LYS A 161 21.09 -7.34 5.16
N SER A 162 21.25 -8.02 4.05
CA SER A 162 20.50 -7.79 2.82
C SER A 162 19.57 -8.97 2.55
N TYR A 163 18.42 -8.67 1.97
CA TYR A 163 17.52 -9.65 1.35
C TYR A 163 17.21 -9.22 -0.09
N SER A 164 16.89 -10.17 -0.95
CA SER A 164 16.62 -9.92 -2.37
C SER A 164 15.17 -10.21 -2.71
N PHE A 165 14.70 -9.69 -3.84
CA PHE A 165 13.44 -10.11 -4.42
C PHE A 165 13.42 -11.62 -4.67
N PRO A 166 12.24 -12.27 -4.61
CA PRO A 166 12.07 -13.61 -5.16
C PRO A 166 12.44 -13.66 -6.64
N GLU A 167 12.85 -14.81 -7.12
CA GLU A 167 13.10 -15.01 -8.56
C GLU A 167 11.78 -15.15 -9.32
N GLY A 168 11.77 -14.72 -10.59
CA GLY A 168 10.62 -14.81 -11.49
C GLY A 168 9.51 -13.80 -11.19
N GLU A 169 8.29 -14.15 -11.59
CA GLU A 169 7.10 -13.35 -11.29
C GLU A 169 6.58 -13.68 -9.88
N PHE A 170 6.39 -12.66 -9.04
CA PHE A 170 5.95 -12.82 -7.65
C PHE A 170 4.97 -11.71 -7.25
N HIS A 171 4.21 -11.98 -6.21
CA HIS A 171 3.42 -10.96 -5.51
C HIS A 171 4.26 -10.33 -4.40
N ILE A 172 4.04 -9.03 -4.11
CA ILE A 172 4.83 -8.28 -3.12
C ILE A 172 4.83 -8.93 -1.72
N VAL A 173 3.79 -9.67 -1.37
CA VAL A 173 3.70 -10.37 -0.08
C VAL A 173 4.77 -11.45 0.08
N GLU A 174 5.29 -12.01 -1.03
CA GLU A 174 6.39 -13.00 -0.99
C GLU A 174 7.71 -12.35 -0.51
N VAL A 175 7.90 -11.07 -0.75
CA VAL A 175 9.03 -10.31 -0.18
C VAL A 175 8.92 -10.25 1.33
N TYR A 176 7.73 -9.99 1.85
CA TYR A 176 7.49 -9.98 3.31
C TYR A 176 7.61 -11.36 3.93
N LYS A 177 7.10 -12.40 3.25
CA LYS A 177 7.29 -13.78 3.65
C LYS A 177 8.78 -14.13 3.77
N LYS A 178 9.57 -13.79 2.75
CA LYS A 178 11.02 -14.03 2.75
C LYS A 178 11.71 -13.34 3.95
N VAL A 179 11.34 -12.09 4.24
CA VAL A 179 11.88 -11.38 5.41
C VAL A 179 11.44 -12.04 6.71
N LEU A 180 10.17 -12.48 6.83
CA LEU A 180 9.67 -13.22 8.00
C LEU A 180 10.45 -14.54 8.21
N GLU A 181 10.70 -15.27 7.14
CA GLU A 181 11.49 -16.51 7.18
C GLU A 181 12.94 -16.25 7.60
N GLU A 182 13.57 -15.20 7.07
CA GLU A 182 14.92 -14.75 7.44
C GLU A 182 15.04 -14.37 8.91
N ILE A 183 14.01 -13.74 9.49
CA ILE A 183 14.03 -13.39 10.91
C ILE A 183 13.60 -14.55 11.83
N GLY A 184 13.22 -15.70 11.27
CA GLY A 184 12.97 -16.94 12.01
C GLY A 184 11.51 -17.37 12.11
N ILE A 185 10.59 -16.73 11.38
CA ILE A 185 9.15 -17.08 11.37
C ILE A 185 8.88 -18.03 10.21
N LYS A 186 8.66 -19.30 10.52
CA LYS A 186 8.38 -20.33 9.54
C LYS A 186 6.88 -20.39 9.21
N LYS A 187 6.55 -20.50 7.91
CA LYS A 187 5.18 -20.65 7.40
C LYS A 187 4.21 -19.56 7.92
N PRO A 188 4.52 -18.25 7.70
CA PRO A 188 3.64 -17.18 8.13
C PRO A 188 2.29 -17.25 7.41
N ASN A 189 1.22 -16.83 8.09
CA ASN A 189 -0.06 -16.53 7.44
C ASN A 189 0.09 -15.18 6.71
N LEU A 190 -0.20 -15.16 5.41
CA LEU A 190 -0.02 -14.00 4.56
C LEU A 190 -1.29 -13.15 4.37
N ASP A 191 -2.39 -13.46 5.07
CA ASP A 191 -3.60 -12.64 5.07
C ASP A 191 -3.32 -11.26 5.72
N TYR A 192 -3.89 -10.20 5.15
CA TYR A 192 -3.74 -8.83 5.67
C TYR A 192 -4.63 -8.61 6.90
N ASP A 193 -4.27 -7.66 7.73
CA ASP A 193 -4.90 -7.47 9.03
C ASP A 193 -5.25 -6.00 9.29
N LEU A 194 -6.55 -5.68 9.37
CA LEU A 194 -7.06 -4.33 9.61
C LEU A 194 -7.95 -4.28 10.84
N HIS A 195 -7.71 -3.32 11.71
CA HIS A 195 -8.38 -3.16 13.01
C HIS A 195 -9.16 -1.85 13.07
N PHE A 196 -10.41 -1.91 13.51
CA PHE A 196 -11.35 -0.81 13.54
C PHE A 196 -11.71 -0.43 14.98
N THR A 197 -11.89 0.88 15.21
CA THR A 197 -12.55 1.36 16.42
C THR A 197 -14.07 1.13 16.37
N GLU A 198 -14.73 1.12 17.50
CA GLU A 198 -16.19 1.04 17.56
C GLU A 198 -16.87 2.21 16.84
N LYS A 199 -16.28 3.41 16.92
CA LYS A 199 -16.79 4.59 16.20
C LYS A 199 -16.76 4.40 14.68
N GLU A 200 -15.64 3.95 14.11
CA GLU A 200 -15.50 3.70 12.66
C GLU A 200 -16.51 2.65 12.18
N LYS A 201 -16.79 1.63 12.99
CA LYS A 201 -17.82 0.61 12.71
C LYS A 201 -19.22 1.24 12.72
N GLN A 202 -19.54 1.97 13.78
CA GLN A 202 -20.86 2.56 14.01
C GLN A 202 -21.21 3.58 12.93
N ASP A 203 -20.28 4.46 12.54
CA ASP A 203 -20.50 5.47 11.51
C ASP A 203 -20.91 4.83 10.17
N VAL A 204 -20.27 3.71 9.78
CA VAL A 204 -20.62 2.97 8.57
C VAL A 204 -21.91 2.16 8.74
N GLU A 205 -22.14 1.55 9.89
CA GLU A 205 -23.38 0.79 10.14
C GLU A 205 -24.61 1.68 10.11
N VAL A 206 -24.52 2.90 10.62
CA VAL A 206 -25.59 3.91 10.49
C VAL A 206 -25.88 4.24 9.01
N LEU A 207 -24.83 4.39 8.19
CA LEU A 207 -24.98 4.59 6.74
C LEU A 207 -25.72 3.41 6.09
N LEU A 208 -25.34 2.18 6.43
CA LEU A 208 -25.85 0.97 5.79
C LEU A 208 -27.23 0.52 6.30
N ASN A 209 -27.67 0.96 7.47
CA ASN A 209 -28.95 0.54 8.06
C ASN A 209 -30.17 0.75 7.16
N LYS A 210 -30.13 1.74 6.28
CA LYS A 210 -31.20 2.06 5.33
C LYS A 210 -31.33 1.04 4.18
N PHE A 211 -30.31 0.21 3.98
CA PHE A 211 -30.15 -0.67 2.81
C PHE A 211 -30.12 -2.16 3.22
N LYS A 212 -30.72 -2.50 4.36
CA LYS A 212 -30.79 -3.88 4.83
C LYS A 212 -31.50 -4.77 3.80
N GLY A 213 -30.87 -5.89 3.47
CA GLY A 213 -31.39 -6.85 2.50
C GLY A 213 -31.06 -6.53 1.05
N GLN A 214 -30.36 -5.43 0.78
CA GLN A 214 -29.89 -5.09 -0.56
C GLN A 214 -28.42 -5.52 -0.75
N GLU A 215 -28.06 -5.81 -1.99
CA GLU A 215 -26.68 -6.13 -2.38
C GLU A 215 -25.87 -4.84 -2.53
N ILE A 216 -24.82 -4.69 -1.72
CA ILE A 216 -24.04 -3.46 -1.63
C ILE A 216 -22.80 -3.53 -2.52
N PHE A 217 -22.75 -2.67 -3.53
CA PHE A 217 -21.60 -2.44 -4.38
C PHE A 217 -20.81 -1.21 -3.94
N VAL A 218 -19.48 -1.32 -3.89
CA VAL A 218 -18.60 -0.18 -3.71
C VAL A 218 -17.82 0.07 -5.00
N LEU A 219 -18.00 1.25 -5.59
CA LEU A 219 -17.25 1.70 -6.76
C LEU A 219 -16.27 2.78 -6.35
N ASN A 220 -14.98 2.49 -6.51
CA ASN A 220 -13.90 3.46 -6.42
C ASN A 220 -13.48 3.87 -7.83
N PRO A 221 -13.83 5.06 -8.33
CA PRO A 221 -13.44 5.47 -9.67
C PRO A 221 -12.09 6.21 -9.73
N PHE A 222 -11.49 6.55 -8.58
CA PHE A 222 -10.35 7.46 -8.49
C PHE A 222 -9.07 6.77 -8.02
N ALA A 223 -7.95 7.27 -8.53
CA ALA A 223 -6.62 6.84 -8.16
C ALA A 223 -5.75 8.03 -7.67
N ALA A 224 -4.52 7.76 -7.23
CA ALA A 224 -3.59 8.80 -6.84
C ALA A 224 -3.14 9.69 -8.03
N SER A 225 -3.24 9.18 -9.25
CA SER A 225 -2.95 9.90 -10.49
C SER A 225 -4.20 9.98 -11.35
N LYS A 226 -4.53 11.18 -11.87
CA LYS A 226 -5.69 11.40 -12.76
C LYS A 226 -5.67 10.50 -14.00
N HIS A 227 -4.51 10.11 -14.49
CA HIS A 227 -4.38 9.19 -15.63
C HIS A 227 -4.86 7.75 -15.32
N ARG A 228 -5.12 7.46 -14.06
CA ARG A 228 -5.67 6.19 -13.59
C ARG A 228 -7.11 6.32 -13.09
N ASP A 229 -7.72 7.51 -13.17
CA ASP A 229 -9.13 7.70 -12.85
C ASP A 229 -10.01 7.14 -13.97
N PHE A 230 -11.14 6.55 -13.60
CA PHE A 230 -12.18 6.26 -14.58
C PHE A 230 -12.81 7.56 -15.05
N ASN A 231 -13.04 7.67 -16.35
CA ASN A 231 -13.77 8.79 -16.90
C ASN A 231 -15.28 8.65 -16.62
N ARG A 232 -16.03 9.73 -16.82
CA ARG A 232 -17.47 9.78 -16.53
C ARG A 232 -18.25 8.68 -17.25
N GLU A 233 -17.92 8.41 -18.50
CA GLU A 233 -18.57 7.39 -19.33
C GLU A 233 -18.40 5.99 -18.71
N LYS A 234 -17.20 5.64 -18.30
CA LYS A 234 -16.91 4.34 -17.67
C LYS A 234 -17.57 4.22 -16.31
N ILE A 235 -17.56 5.28 -15.50
CA ILE A 235 -18.24 5.28 -14.19
C ILE A 235 -19.74 5.03 -14.39
N GLN A 236 -20.38 5.78 -15.28
CA GLN A 236 -21.81 5.64 -15.55
C GLN A 236 -22.15 4.27 -16.17
N GLY A 237 -21.33 3.78 -17.11
CA GLY A 237 -21.50 2.45 -17.69
C GLY A 237 -21.40 1.32 -16.66
N ILE A 238 -20.48 1.42 -15.70
CA ILE A 238 -20.38 0.45 -14.59
C ILE A 238 -21.62 0.51 -13.71
N ILE A 239 -22.09 1.71 -13.35
CA ILE A 239 -23.29 1.88 -12.54
C ILE A 239 -24.51 1.29 -13.26
N ASP A 240 -24.69 1.60 -14.53
CA ASP A 240 -25.81 1.10 -15.34
C ASP A 240 -25.79 -0.45 -15.42
N ILE A 241 -24.60 -1.07 -15.49
CA ILE A 241 -24.43 -2.54 -15.44
C ILE A 241 -24.85 -3.10 -14.07
N ILE A 242 -24.39 -2.48 -12.99
CA ILE A 242 -24.73 -2.94 -11.63
C ILE A 242 -26.25 -2.87 -11.42
N LEU A 243 -26.89 -1.79 -11.83
CA LEU A 243 -28.32 -1.53 -11.63
C LEU A 243 -29.26 -2.32 -12.58
N LYS A 244 -28.75 -3.22 -13.43
CA LYS A 244 -29.58 -4.16 -14.19
C LYS A 244 -30.40 -5.11 -13.29
N LYS A 245 -29.99 -5.31 -12.05
CA LYS A 245 -30.73 -6.07 -11.04
C LYS A 245 -31.27 -5.09 -9.96
N GLU A 246 -32.53 -5.22 -9.63
CA GLU A 246 -33.27 -4.22 -8.81
C GLU A 246 -32.76 -4.13 -7.35
N ASN A 247 -32.30 -5.21 -6.75
CA ASN A 247 -31.91 -5.24 -5.33
C ASN A 247 -30.46 -4.80 -5.07
N ARG A 248 -29.95 -3.81 -5.81
CA ARG A 248 -28.56 -3.38 -5.73
C ARG A 248 -28.40 -1.90 -5.42
N ILE A 249 -27.47 -1.60 -4.52
CA ILE A 249 -27.08 -0.25 -4.13
C ILE A 249 -25.60 -0.04 -4.46
N VAL A 250 -25.28 1.14 -5.00
CA VAL A 250 -23.90 1.53 -5.34
C VAL A 250 -23.44 2.68 -4.46
N PHE A 251 -22.38 2.45 -3.70
CA PHE A 251 -21.65 3.50 -3.02
C PHE A 251 -20.42 3.90 -3.84
N LEU A 252 -20.38 5.15 -4.32
CA LEU A 252 -19.14 5.74 -4.84
C LEU A 252 -18.30 6.20 -3.66
N ILE A 253 -17.03 5.84 -3.66
CA ILE A 253 -16.03 6.32 -2.69
C ILE A 253 -15.03 7.26 -3.37
N GLY A 254 -14.49 8.20 -2.60
CA GLY A 254 -13.48 9.15 -3.08
C GLY A 254 -13.10 10.14 -2.00
N GLU A 255 -11.97 10.82 -2.20
CA GLU A 255 -11.54 11.88 -1.30
C GLU A 255 -12.54 13.06 -1.31
N LYS A 256 -12.64 13.78 -0.19
CA LYS A 256 -13.54 14.93 -0.03
C LYS A 256 -13.47 15.95 -1.18
N LYS A 257 -12.26 16.18 -1.72
CA LYS A 257 -12.04 17.09 -2.86
C LYS A 257 -12.72 16.65 -4.17
N ARG A 258 -13.14 15.37 -4.27
CA ARG A 258 -13.87 14.78 -5.40
C ARG A 258 -15.39 14.86 -5.23
N GLY A 259 -15.86 15.38 -4.09
CA GLY A 259 -17.28 15.37 -3.72
C GLY A 259 -18.18 15.98 -4.80
N GLU A 260 -17.84 17.16 -5.31
CA GLU A 260 -18.61 17.83 -6.37
C GLU A 260 -18.66 16.99 -7.67
N GLU A 261 -17.55 16.40 -8.05
CA GLU A 261 -17.46 15.52 -9.23
C GLU A 261 -18.36 14.29 -9.07
N ILE A 262 -18.31 13.64 -7.91
CA ILE A 262 -19.16 12.48 -7.59
C ILE A 262 -20.64 12.88 -7.60
N GLU A 263 -21.03 13.95 -6.92
CA GLU A 263 -22.40 14.45 -6.87
C GLU A 263 -22.94 14.73 -8.27
N ASN A 264 -22.11 15.29 -9.17
CA ASN A 264 -22.51 15.54 -10.57
C ASN A 264 -22.67 14.26 -11.39
N ILE A 265 -21.96 13.18 -11.04
CA ILE A 265 -22.12 11.88 -11.70
C ILE A 265 -23.41 11.20 -11.25
N ILE A 266 -23.67 11.20 -9.94
CA ILE A 266 -24.79 10.44 -9.35
C ILE A 266 -26.16 11.12 -9.50
N LYS A 267 -26.21 12.40 -9.88
CA LYS A 267 -27.46 13.17 -10.03
C LYS A 267 -28.55 12.47 -10.85
N LYS A 268 -28.19 11.65 -11.83
CA LYS A 268 -29.16 10.92 -12.65
C LYS A 268 -29.68 9.63 -11.99
N TYR A 269 -29.09 9.20 -10.85
CA TYR A 269 -29.38 7.95 -10.15
C TYR A 269 -29.98 8.25 -8.77
N LEU A 270 -31.24 8.66 -8.71
CA LEU A 270 -31.84 9.29 -7.52
C LEU A 270 -31.97 8.37 -6.30
N GLU A 271 -32.08 7.05 -6.47
CA GLU A 271 -32.50 6.15 -5.38
C GLU A 271 -31.49 5.04 -5.02
N ASN A 272 -30.60 4.67 -5.94
CA ASN A 272 -29.78 3.48 -5.78
C ASN A 272 -28.27 3.77 -5.82
N VAL A 273 -27.84 5.02 -5.97
CA VAL A 273 -26.43 5.41 -6.07
C VAL A 273 -26.13 6.56 -5.14
N PHE A 274 -25.14 6.36 -4.26
CA PHE A 274 -24.83 7.31 -3.20
C PHE A 274 -23.33 7.64 -3.17
N PHE A 275 -23.02 8.86 -2.79
CA PHE A 275 -21.66 9.20 -2.38
C PHE A 275 -21.47 8.79 -0.92
N ALA A 276 -20.55 7.86 -0.65
CA ALA A 276 -20.16 7.51 0.71
C ALA A 276 -19.27 8.61 1.30
N LYS A 277 -19.91 9.59 1.96
CA LYS A 277 -19.21 10.72 2.61
C LYS A 277 -18.57 10.26 3.93
N LEU A 278 -17.48 9.49 3.83
CA LEU A 278 -16.77 8.93 4.96
C LEU A 278 -15.66 9.88 5.45
N GLY A 279 -15.38 9.86 6.75
CA GLY A 279 -14.43 10.75 7.38
C GLY A 279 -12.98 10.25 7.34
N SER A 280 -12.77 8.94 7.11
CA SER A 280 -11.45 8.33 7.15
C SER A 280 -11.29 7.18 6.17
N ILE A 281 -10.04 6.80 5.91
CA ILE A 281 -9.72 5.59 5.13
C ILE A 281 -10.16 4.32 5.88
N MET A 282 -10.21 4.33 7.20
CA MET A 282 -10.64 3.17 8.00
C MET A 282 -12.15 2.97 7.94
N GLU A 283 -12.95 4.04 7.91
CA GLU A 283 -14.39 3.95 7.60
C GLU A 283 -14.60 3.40 6.18
N THR A 284 -13.82 3.87 5.20
CA THR A 284 -13.84 3.32 3.84
C THR A 284 -13.50 1.83 3.83
N ALA A 285 -12.48 1.41 4.58
CA ALA A 285 -12.11 0.00 4.71
C ALA A 285 -13.22 -0.82 5.39
N PHE A 286 -13.93 -0.25 6.37
CA PHE A 286 -15.05 -0.94 6.99
C PHE A 286 -16.28 -1.02 6.08
N LEU A 287 -16.56 0.00 5.27
CA LEU A 287 -17.58 -0.08 4.22
C LEU A 287 -17.26 -1.20 3.22
N ILE A 288 -16.00 -1.29 2.77
CA ILE A 288 -15.52 -2.36 1.89
C ILE A 288 -15.71 -3.74 2.57
N LYS A 289 -15.40 -3.87 3.85
CA LYS A 289 -15.64 -5.09 4.63
C LYS A 289 -17.11 -5.52 4.62
N LYS A 290 -18.04 -4.57 4.67
CA LYS A 290 -19.49 -4.82 4.68
C LYS A 290 -20.11 -4.97 3.28
N ALA A 291 -19.45 -4.49 2.24
CA ALA A 291 -19.92 -4.60 0.87
C ALA A 291 -19.92 -6.04 0.35
N ASP A 292 -20.76 -6.31 -0.64
CA ASP A 292 -20.83 -7.61 -1.34
C ASP A 292 -19.87 -7.65 -2.52
N PHE A 293 -19.68 -6.52 -3.21
CA PHE A 293 -18.87 -6.45 -4.41
C PHE A 293 -18.09 -5.12 -4.51
N ILE A 294 -16.85 -5.16 -4.96
CA ILE A 294 -15.96 -4.00 -5.11
C ILE A 294 -15.54 -3.85 -6.58
N ILE A 295 -15.55 -2.62 -7.09
CA ILE A 295 -14.98 -2.29 -8.40
C ILE A 295 -14.01 -1.12 -8.23
N THR A 296 -12.78 -1.28 -8.67
CA THR A 296 -11.73 -0.28 -8.45
C THR A 296 -10.64 -0.36 -9.53
N PRO A 297 -10.00 0.75 -9.93
CA PRO A 297 -8.73 0.68 -10.62
C PRO A 297 -7.63 0.18 -9.67
N ASP A 298 -6.44 -0.09 -10.20
CA ASP A 298 -5.23 -0.43 -9.44
C ASP A 298 -4.88 0.67 -8.40
N THR A 299 -5.38 0.49 -7.18
CA THR A 299 -5.24 1.42 -6.05
C THR A 299 -5.10 0.67 -4.73
N SER A 300 -4.92 1.42 -3.63
CA SER A 300 -4.93 0.85 -2.27
C SER A 300 -6.22 0.11 -1.91
N ILE A 301 -7.33 0.40 -2.60
CA ILE A 301 -8.63 -0.28 -2.40
C ILE A 301 -8.54 -1.77 -2.73
N VAL A 302 -7.71 -2.15 -3.72
CA VAL A 302 -7.42 -3.55 -4.04
C VAL A 302 -6.93 -4.31 -2.81
N HIS A 303 -5.94 -3.75 -2.10
CA HIS A 303 -5.34 -4.39 -0.93
C HIS A 303 -6.27 -4.35 0.30
N ILE A 304 -7.07 -3.29 0.45
CA ILE A 304 -8.11 -3.21 1.49
C ILE A 304 -9.18 -4.29 1.25
N ALA A 305 -9.65 -4.46 0.02
CA ALA A 305 -10.61 -5.51 -0.32
C ALA A 305 -10.02 -6.91 -0.14
N ALA A 306 -8.73 -7.10 -0.47
CA ALA A 306 -7.99 -8.34 -0.26
C ALA A 306 -7.90 -8.73 1.22
N ALA A 307 -7.79 -7.75 2.15
CA ALA A 307 -7.79 -8.02 3.59
C ALA A 307 -9.08 -8.72 4.08
N PHE A 308 -10.17 -8.61 3.33
CA PHE A 308 -11.46 -9.22 3.64
C PHE A 308 -11.91 -10.25 2.59
N LYS A 309 -11.05 -10.58 1.64
CA LYS A 309 -11.34 -11.51 0.52
C LYS A 309 -12.67 -11.21 -0.16
N LYS A 310 -12.93 -9.94 -0.46
CA LYS A 310 -14.19 -9.47 -1.05
C LYS A 310 -14.26 -9.81 -2.53
N LYS A 311 -15.45 -10.18 -3.02
CA LYS A 311 -15.67 -10.24 -4.47
C LYS A 311 -15.30 -8.91 -5.10
N MET A 312 -14.40 -8.93 -6.08
CA MET A 312 -13.84 -7.70 -6.64
C MET A 312 -13.52 -7.83 -8.12
N ILE A 313 -13.75 -6.74 -8.85
CA ILE A 313 -13.12 -6.48 -10.14
C ILE A 313 -12.10 -5.36 -9.95
N ALA A 314 -10.83 -5.68 -10.18
CA ALA A 314 -9.74 -4.75 -10.16
C ALA A 314 -9.24 -4.47 -11.58
N ILE A 315 -9.25 -3.21 -12.01
CA ILE A 315 -8.90 -2.82 -13.38
C ILE A 315 -7.48 -2.31 -13.42
N TYR A 316 -6.64 -3.01 -14.18
CA TYR A 316 -5.23 -2.73 -14.36
C TYR A 316 -4.92 -2.25 -15.76
N ARG A 317 -3.88 -1.45 -15.91
CA ARG A 317 -3.30 -1.19 -17.22
C ARG A 317 -2.44 -2.37 -17.63
N GLU A 318 -2.45 -2.74 -18.90
CA GLU A 318 -1.54 -3.75 -19.42
C GLU A 318 -0.16 -3.10 -19.62
N ASP A 319 0.80 -3.48 -18.79
CA ASP A 319 2.19 -3.02 -18.87
C ASP A 319 2.91 -3.84 -19.95
N LEU A 320 3.22 -3.22 -21.09
CA LEU A 320 3.80 -3.91 -22.25
C LEU A 320 5.33 -4.04 -22.19
N ASP A 321 6.02 -3.18 -21.42
CA ASP A 321 7.48 -3.00 -21.52
C ASP A 321 8.25 -3.10 -20.17
N ILE A 322 7.68 -3.67 -19.09
CA ILE A 322 8.31 -3.69 -17.76
C ILE A 322 8.61 -5.12 -17.33
N GLU A 323 9.86 -5.38 -16.90
CA GLU A 323 10.32 -6.69 -16.41
C GLU A 323 9.49 -7.20 -15.23
N VAL A 324 9.14 -6.31 -14.29
CA VAL A 324 8.25 -6.63 -13.16
C VAL A 324 6.90 -5.98 -13.40
N LYS A 325 5.94 -6.76 -13.87
CA LYS A 325 4.61 -6.27 -14.20
C LYS A 325 3.83 -5.94 -12.93
N ASN A 326 3.40 -4.68 -12.76
CA ASN A 326 2.59 -4.24 -11.62
C ASN A 326 1.35 -5.12 -11.41
N LYS A 327 0.76 -5.64 -12.47
CA LYS A 327 -0.38 -6.54 -12.45
C LYS A 327 -0.15 -7.84 -11.65
N ASN A 328 1.10 -8.30 -11.55
CA ASN A 328 1.47 -9.48 -10.79
C ASN A 328 1.96 -9.08 -9.40
N LEU A 329 2.88 -8.12 -9.34
CA LEU A 329 3.49 -7.65 -8.10
C LEU A 329 2.45 -7.10 -7.09
N TRP A 330 1.45 -6.37 -7.58
CA TRP A 330 0.42 -5.73 -6.77
C TRP A 330 -0.99 -6.24 -7.09
N SER A 331 -1.11 -7.49 -7.54
CA SER A 331 -2.39 -8.15 -7.79
C SER A 331 -3.23 -8.27 -6.51
N PRO A 332 -4.53 -8.57 -6.61
CA PRO A 332 -5.35 -8.90 -5.44
C PRO A 332 -4.84 -10.09 -4.61
N ASN A 333 -4.25 -11.10 -5.28
CA ASN A 333 -3.67 -12.30 -4.70
C ASN A 333 -4.65 -13.17 -3.87
N TYR A 334 -5.90 -13.31 -4.34
CA TYR A 334 -6.92 -14.23 -3.83
C TYR A 334 -7.97 -14.53 -4.89
N ASP A 335 -8.70 -15.65 -4.75
CA ASP A 335 -9.51 -16.25 -5.81
C ASP A 335 -10.77 -15.47 -6.19
N GLU A 336 -11.41 -14.76 -5.23
CA GLU A 336 -12.66 -14.03 -5.49
C GLU A 336 -12.45 -12.69 -6.20
N ALA A 337 -11.19 -12.31 -6.44
CA ALA A 337 -10.85 -11.10 -7.17
C ALA A 337 -10.51 -11.38 -8.63
N ILE A 338 -11.10 -10.61 -9.52
CA ILE A 338 -10.89 -10.69 -10.95
C ILE A 338 -10.11 -9.47 -11.42
N GLN A 339 -9.03 -9.70 -12.15
CA GLN A 339 -8.31 -8.64 -12.84
C GLN A 339 -8.88 -8.46 -14.24
N VAL A 340 -9.24 -7.22 -14.57
CA VAL A 340 -9.61 -6.79 -15.93
C VAL A 340 -8.53 -5.84 -16.44
N PHE A 341 -8.12 -6.02 -17.69
CA PHE A 341 -7.02 -5.24 -18.26
C PHE A 341 -7.51 -4.20 -19.26
N SER A 342 -7.06 -2.96 -19.05
CA SER A 342 -7.15 -1.92 -20.03
C SER A 342 -6.08 -2.13 -21.10
N ARG A 343 -6.51 -2.38 -22.34
CA ARG A 343 -5.62 -2.61 -23.49
C ARG A 343 -5.62 -1.39 -24.39
N ASP A 344 -4.63 -0.54 -24.22
CA ASP A 344 -4.39 0.60 -25.08
C ASP A 344 -3.26 0.24 -26.06
N LEU A 345 -3.65 -0.15 -27.27
CA LEU A 345 -2.71 -0.59 -28.32
C LEU A 345 -2.00 0.58 -29.04
N ASP A 346 -2.49 1.81 -28.84
CA ASP A 346 -2.01 3.00 -29.55
C ASP A 346 -1.02 3.84 -28.70
N VAL A 347 -0.56 3.30 -27.57
CA VAL A 347 0.36 4.00 -26.66
C VAL A 347 1.72 4.22 -27.30
N LYS A 348 2.13 5.47 -27.40
CA LYS A 348 3.47 5.83 -27.87
C LYS A 348 4.51 5.55 -26.78
N LYS A 349 5.71 5.17 -27.22
CA LYS A 349 6.84 4.93 -26.30
C LYS A 349 7.06 6.10 -25.34
N GLY A 350 6.88 5.84 -24.04
CA GLY A 350 7.04 6.82 -22.96
C GLY A 350 5.75 7.55 -22.54
N GLU A 351 4.60 7.20 -23.12
CA GLU A 351 3.27 7.59 -22.66
C GLU A 351 2.70 6.50 -21.75
N GLU A 352 1.81 6.88 -20.83
CA GLU A 352 1.10 5.92 -19.98
C GLU A 352 -0.19 5.45 -20.67
N PRO A 353 -0.51 4.12 -20.68
CA PRO A 353 -1.76 3.61 -21.22
C PRO A 353 -2.98 4.23 -20.54
N ASP A 354 -4.05 4.49 -21.31
CA ASP A 354 -5.32 4.97 -20.75
C ASP A 354 -6.05 3.83 -20.04
N ILE A 355 -6.29 4.00 -18.74
CA ILE A 355 -7.04 3.02 -17.93
C ILE A 355 -8.45 2.77 -18.46
N ASN A 356 -9.03 3.72 -19.20
CA ASN A 356 -10.41 3.66 -19.68
C ASN A 356 -10.60 2.82 -20.98
N LYS A 357 -9.55 2.14 -21.46
CA LYS A 357 -9.63 1.25 -22.62
C LYS A 357 -10.09 -0.18 -22.29
N PHE A 358 -10.59 -0.45 -21.08
CA PHE A 358 -11.24 -1.73 -20.75
C PHE A 358 -12.65 -1.80 -21.34
N LYS A 359 -13.17 -3.04 -21.52
CA LYS A 359 -14.49 -3.31 -22.10
C LYS A 359 -15.54 -3.44 -21.00
N LEU A 360 -16.65 -2.68 -21.09
CA LEU A 360 -17.77 -2.75 -20.15
C LEU A 360 -18.49 -4.11 -20.20
N GLU A 361 -18.51 -4.78 -21.35
CA GLU A 361 -19.08 -6.11 -21.51
C GLU A 361 -18.37 -7.17 -20.66
N GLU A 362 -17.09 -6.97 -20.40
CA GLU A 362 -16.34 -7.85 -19.50
C GLU A 362 -16.78 -7.68 -18.05
N ILE A 363 -17.03 -6.45 -17.62
CA ILE A 363 -17.61 -6.13 -16.30
C ILE A 363 -19.00 -6.76 -16.17
N ASP A 364 -19.86 -6.53 -17.17
CA ASP A 364 -21.24 -7.04 -17.19
C ASP A 364 -21.29 -8.55 -17.03
N ARG A 365 -20.49 -9.27 -17.81
CA ARG A 365 -20.39 -10.74 -17.75
C ARG A 365 -20.01 -11.26 -16.37
N ARG A 366 -19.15 -10.52 -15.63
CA ARG A 366 -18.66 -10.93 -14.32
C ARG A 366 -19.61 -10.61 -13.17
N ILE A 367 -20.47 -9.62 -13.35
CA ILE A 367 -21.41 -9.19 -12.31
C ILE A 367 -22.78 -9.85 -12.48
N ASN A 368 -23.22 -10.14 -13.72
CA ASN A 368 -24.60 -10.49 -14.02
C ASN A 368 -24.80 -11.95 -14.51
N ASN A 369 -23.71 -12.65 -14.78
CA ASN A 369 -23.72 -14.10 -15.01
C ASN A 369 -23.25 -14.82 -13.75
#